data_376b30ff19defe98485d7d295fc0a8c6
#
_entry.id   376b30ff19defe98485d7d295fc0a8c6
#
_cell.length_a   1.000
_cell.length_b   1.000
_cell.length_c   1.000
_cell.angle_alpha   90.00
_cell.angle_beta   90.00
_cell.angle_gamma   90.00
#
_symmetry.space_group_name_H-M   'P 1'
#
loop_
_entity.id
_entity.type
_entity.pdbx_description
1 polymer ?
#
loop_
_entity_poly.entity_id
_entity_poly.type
_entity_poly.pdbx_seq_one_letter_code
_entity_poly.pdbx_strand_id
1 'polypeptide(L)'
;MKQWLRYAWAAGVMLAAMTGALASDAAREAEDFEVSARNLLVVLRESPGANKQDETLTPFGTIRAKLPDGRELEFEASWFQYLGDMHLRLVFDGSRRVQSASPEDLERLRLSPEEALDQAVDNLRRRYGAPVAEPWTGGLMQVHGNAPELDSSYFLDRDFWQEQLRHSPAGVVAAVPGRGGLVFARADDATAVASLRFSAAALFASNDSARISSGLYLFKDGRWSVFQPPQKPLDD
;
A
#
# COMPACT_ATOMS: atom_id res chain seq x y z
N MET A 1 8.05 64.87 14.44
CA MET A 1 8.57 63.74 15.23
C MET A 1 7.52 62.79 15.81
N LYS A 2 6.27 62.76 15.26
CA LYS A 2 5.18 61.87 15.78
C LYS A 2 4.66 60.82 14.79
N GLN A 3 5.22 60.72 13.58
CA GLN A 3 4.75 59.74 12.58
C GLN A 3 5.59 58.46 12.54
N TRP A 4 6.80 58.46 13.07
CA TRP A 4 7.71 57.28 13.04
C TRP A 4 7.37 56.18 14.08
N LEU A 5 6.67 56.55 15.16
CA LEU A 5 6.27 55.53 16.18
C LEU A 5 5.06 54.67 15.76
N ARG A 6 4.30 55.05 14.75
CA ARG A 6 3.13 54.29 14.32
C ARG A 6 3.49 53.08 13.43
N TYR A 7 4.61 53.16 12.72
CA TYR A 7 5.05 52.06 11.82
C TYR A 7 5.83 50.96 12.53
N ALA A 8 6.45 51.26 13.65
CA ALA A 8 7.18 50.25 14.44
C ALA A 8 6.25 49.22 15.13
N TRP A 9 5.03 49.65 15.48
CA TRP A 9 4.04 48.74 16.09
C TRP A 9 3.34 47.85 15.07
N ALA A 10 3.15 48.29 13.84
CA ALA A 10 2.51 47.47 12.80
C ALA A 10 3.42 46.34 12.32
N ALA A 11 4.75 46.57 12.25
CA ALA A 11 5.70 45.51 11.86
C ALA A 11 5.86 44.43 12.92
N GLY A 12 5.82 44.80 14.21
CA GLY A 12 5.93 43.84 15.31
C GLY A 12 4.69 42.92 15.43
N VAL A 13 3.51 43.43 15.16
CA VAL A 13 2.26 42.65 15.22
C VAL A 13 2.14 41.72 14.01
N MET A 14 2.63 42.09 12.82
CA MET A 14 2.65 41.20 11.66
C MET A 14 3.66 40.07 11.81
N LEU A 15 4.83 40.31 12.42
CA LEU A 15 5.83 39.28 12.65
C LEU A 15 5.37 38.25 13.69
N ALA A 16 4.69 38.67 14.74
CA ALA A 16 4.10 37.82 15.76
C ALA A 16 2.91 37.00 15.21
N ALA A 17 2.12 37.55 14.30
CA ALA A 17 1.03 36.82 13.66
C ALA A 17 1.53 35.75 12.66
N MET A 18 2.62 36.00 11.93
CA MET A 18 3.23 35.04 11.02
C MET A 18 3.89 33.88 11.78
N THR A 19 4.59 34.17 12.88
CA THR A 19 5.19 33.09 13.70
C THR A 19 4.14 32.24 14.44
N GLY A 20 3.04 32.84 14.84
CA GLY A 20 1.89 32.12 15.43
C GLY A 20 1.16 31.22 14.42
N ALA A 21 1.01 31.67 13.18
CA ALA A 21 0.38 30.88 12.13
C ALA A 21 1.24 29.67 11.72
N LEU A 22 2.55 29.87 11.54
CA LEU A 22 3.49 28.78 11.23
C LEU A 22 3.60 27.77 12.37
N ALA A 23 3.59 28.22 13.64
CA ALA A 23 3.59 27.33 14.80
C ALA A 23 2.26 26.58 14.96
N SER A 24 1.12 27.21 14.62
CA SER A 24 -0.19 26.56 14.67
C SER A 24 -0.37 25.53 13.53
N ASP A 25 0.18 25.82 12.35
CA ASP A 25 0.15 24.87 11.23
C ASP A 25 1.08 23.68 11.48
N ALA A 26 2.28 23.90 12.02
CA ALA A 26 3.18 22.83 12.44
C ALA A 26 2.61 21.98 13.60
N ALA A 27 1.90 22.60 14.55
CA ALA A 27 1.20 21.87 15.60
C ALA A 27 -0.01 21.09 15.07
N ARG A 28 -0.78 21.66 14.13
CA ARG A 28 -1.85 20.94 13.44
C ARG A 28 -1.33 19.82 12.54
N GLU A 29 -0.18 20.01 11.90
CA GLU A 29 0.49 18.95 11.15
C GLU A 29 1.00 17.82 12.06
N ALA A 30 1.42 18.13 13.29
CA ALA A 30 1.81 17.13 14.28
C ALA A 30 0.60 16.38 14.88
N GLU A 31 -0.55 17.05 15.04
CA GLU A 31 -1.80 16.43 15.49
C GLU A 31 -2.43 15.52 14.41
N ASP A 32 -2.14 15.75 13.12
CA ASP A 32 -2.64 14.92 12.00
C ASP A 32 -1.96 13.54 11.91
N PHE A 33 -0.87 13.30 12.66
CA PHE A 33 -0.15 12.04 12.70
C PHE A 33 -0.12 11.42 14.09
N GLU A 34 -1.19 10.72 14.42
CA GLU A 34 -1.16 9.83 15.57
C GLU A 34 -0.51 8.49 15.15
N VAL A 35 0.65 8.17 15.72
CA VAL A 35 1.25 6.83 15.66
C VAL A 35 0.40 5.91 16.54
N SER A 36 -0.55 5.24 15.94
CA SER A 36 -1.57 4.44 16.62
C SER A 36 -1.86 3.17 15.83
N ALA A 37 -2.06 2.07 16.52
CA ALA A 37 -2.47 0.82 15.89
C ALA A 37 -3.77 0.96 15.08
N ARG A 38 -4.64 1.93 15.44
CA ARG A 38 -5.90 2.20 14.74
C ARG A 38 -5.73 2.89 13.38
N ASN A 39 -4.59 3.57 13.18
CA ASN A 39 -4.28 4.31 11.95
C ASN A 39 -3.31 3.54 11.06
N LEU A 40 -2.86 2.36 11.49
CA LEU A 40 -1.97 1.51 10.71
C LEU A 40 -2.72 0.96 9.50
N LEU A 41 -2.13 1.09 8.32
CA LEU A 41 -2.58 0.51 7.06
C LEU A 41 -1.42 -0.23 6.39
N VAL A 42 -1.75 -1.01 5.38
CA VAL A 42 -0.79 -1.66 4.51
C VAL A 42 -1.04 -1.29 3.06
N VAL A 43 0.05 -1.05 2.31
CA VAL A 43 0.00 -0.81 0.87
C VAL A 43 1.00 -1.71 0.16
N LEU A 44 0.60 -2.24 -0.99
CA LEU A 44 1.47 -3.04 -1.86
C LEU A 44 2.23 -2.14 -2.84
N ARG A 45 3.46 -2.55 -3.17
CA ARG A 45 4.34 -1.88 -4.13
C ARG A 45 5.14 -2.91 -4.92
N GLU A 46 5.63 -2.51 -6.07
CA GLU A 46 6.54 -3.29 -6.90
C GLU A 46 7.93 -3.39 -6.27
N SER A 47 8.52 -4.59 -6.34
CA SER A 47 9.95 -4.88 -6.13
C SER A 47 10.54 -5.40 -7.41
N PRO A 48 10.98 -4.52 -8.33
CA PRO A 48 11.44 -4.92 -9.66
C PRO A 48 12.55 -5.98 -9.59
N GLY A 49 12.40 -7.05 -10.39
CA GLY A 49 13.36 -8.15 -10.44
C GLY A 49 13.27 -9.17 -9.32
N ALA A 50 12.45 -8.95 -8.29
CA ALA A 50 12.20 -9.94 -7.27
C ALA A 50 11.26 -11.05 -7.80
N ASN A 51 11.36 -12.24 -7.21
CA ASN A 51 10.43 -13.36 -7.42
C ASN A 51 10.43 -14.29 -6.20
N LYS A 52 9.99 -13.74 -5.07
CA LYS A 52 9.91 -14.48 -3.81
C LYS A 52 8.78 -15.51 -3.87
N GLN A 53 9.04 -16.74 -3.42
CA GLN A 53 8.13 -17.87 -3.62
C GLN A 53 7.18 -18.12 -2.44
N ASP A 54 7.36 -17.45 -1.33
CA ASP A 54 6.56 -17.61 -0.11
C ASP A 54 6.05 -16.25 0.42
N GLU A 55 5.07 -16.32 1.31
CA GLU A 55 4.40 -15.15 1.89
C GLU A 55 5.06 -14.61 3.16
N THR A 56 6.23 -15.13 3.56
CA THR A 56 6.90 -14.66 4.77
C THR A 56 7.32 -13.20 4.62
N LEU A 57 7.26 -12.44 5.71
CA LEU A 57 7.69 -11.05 5.71
C LEU A 57 9.21 -10.99 5.85
N THR A 58 9.90 -10.59 4.77
CA THR A 58 11.36 -10.39 4.81
C THR A 58 11.66 -8.90 4.85
N PRO A 59 12.18 -8.35 5.97
CA PRO A 59 12.46 -6.92 6.09
C PRO A 59 13.46 -6.45 5.03
N PHE A 60 13.28 -5.22 4.53
CA PHE A 60 14.26 -4.58 3.65
C PHE A 60 15.51 -4.12 4.39
N GLY A 61 15.43 -3.92 5.71
CA GLY A 61 16.50 -3.29 6.50
C GLY A 61 16.66 -1.81 6.16
N THR A 62 17.91 -1.34 6.14
CA THR A 62 18.24 0.06 5.82
C THR A 62 17.93 0.36 4.35
N ILE A 63 17.11 1.36 4.12
CA ILE A 63 16.69 1.81 2.81
C ILE A 63 17.54 3.03 2.44
N ARG A 64 18.12 3.02 1.23
CA ARG A 64 18.85 4.14 0.66
C ARG A 64 18.03 4.82 -0.41
N ALA A 65 17.80 6.10 -0.26
CA ALA A 65 17.10 6.93 -1.23
C ALA A 65 17.99 8.08 -1.68
N LYS A 66 18.03 8.33 -2.98
CA LYS A 66 18.71 9.50 -3.54
C LYS A 66 17.72 10.64 -3.70
N LEU A 67 18.00 11.75 -3.06
CA LEU A 67 17.20 12.96 -3.15
C LEU A 67 17.42 13.67 -4.51
N PRO A 68 16.47 14.53 -4.95
CA PRO A 68 16.62 15.28 -6.20
C PRO A 68 17.86 16.19 -6.25
N ASP A 69 18.37 16.61 -5.09
CA ASP A 69 19.60 17.40 -4.95
C ASP A 69 20.89 16.57 -4.96
N GLY A 70 20.78 15.25 -5.16
CA GLY A 70 21.89 14.30 -5.24
C GLY A 70 22.38 13.75 -3.91
N ARG A 71 21.86 14.22 -2.77
CA ARG A 71 22.16 13.67 -1.43
C ARG A 71 21.56 12.27 -1.28
N GLU A 72 22.26 11.41 -0.56
CA GLU A 72 21.73 10.12 -0.15
C GLU A 72 21.11 10.22 1.25
N LEU A 73 19.94 9.62 1.40
CA LEU A 73 19.26 9.49 2.67
C LEU A 73 19.19 8.00 3.01
N GLU A 74 19.65 7.64 4.20
CA GLU A 74 19.45 6.30 4.77
C GLU A 74 18.37 6.39 5.85
N PHE A 75 17.43 5.45 5.81
CA PHE A 75 16.38 5.36 6.84
C PHE A 75 15.89 3.92 6.96
N GLU A 76 15.26 3.60 8.06
CA GLU A 76 14.55 2.35 8.27
C GLU A 76 13.05 2.56 8.19
N ALA A 77 12.37 1.63 7.54
CA ALA A 77 10.92 1.62 7.45
C ALA A 77 10.41 0.19 7.52
N SER A 78 9.20 0.02 8.00
CA SER A 78 8.53 -1.28 8.09
C SER A 78 8.04 -1.70 6.71
N TRP A 79 9.01 -1.97 5.83
CA TRP A 79 8.83 -2.48 4.48
C TRP A 79 9.34 -3.91 4.40
N PHE A 80 8.57 -4.77 3.77
CA PHE A 80 8.84 -6.21 3.75
C PHE A 80 8.66 -6.76 2.34
N GLN A 81 9.68 -7.45 1.83
CA GLN A 81 9.48 -8.31 0.67
C GLN A 81 8.39 -9.34 1.00
N TYR A 82 7.49 -9.52 0.08
CA TYR A 82 6.36 -10.42 0.23
C TYR A 82 6.40 -11.49 -0.87
N LEU A 83 5.37 -11.67 -1.66
CA LEU A 83 5.25 -12.73 -2.65
C LEU A 83 5.55 -12.20 -4.07
N GLY A 84 6.24 -12.98 -4.89
CA GLY A 84 6.63 -12.59 -6.25
C GLY A 84 7.52 -11.35 -6.25
N ASP A 85 7.15 -10.36 -7.05
CA ASP A 85 7.77 -9.05 -7.13
C ASP A 85 7.05 -7.98 -6.29
N MET A 86 6.25 -8.40 -5.33
CA MET A 86 5.56 -7.49 -4.42
C MET A 86 6.33 -7.27 -3.13
N HIS A 87 6.28 -6.05 -2.62
CA HIS A 87 6.58 -5.75 -1.23
C HIS A 87 5.41 -4.99 -0.59
N LEU A 88 5.24 -5.17 0.68
CA LEU A 88 4.29 -4.41 1.46
C LEU A 88 5.00 -3.33 2.29
N ARG A 89 4.30 -2.25 2.53
CA ARG A 89 4.72 -1.15 3.40
C ARG A 89 3.64 -0.92 4.43
N LEU A 90 4.03 -0.96 5.69
CA LEU A 90 3.18 -0.51 6.77
C LEU A 90 3.25 1.02 6.83
N VAL A 91 2.09 1.65 6.93
CA VAL A 91 1.95 3.10 6.89
C VAL A 91 0.92 3.56 7.91
N PHE A 92 1.06 4.77 8.42
CA PHE A 92 0.01 5.44 9.19
C PHE A 92 -0.80 6.34 8.27
N ASP A 93 -2.10 6.20 8.35
CA ASP A 93 -3.06 6.96 7.56
C ASP A 93 -3.51 8.19 8.36
N GLY A 94 -2.98 9.33 8.00
CA GLY A 94 -3.38 10.63 8.53
C GLY A 94 -4.48 11.27 7.68
N SER A 95 -5.05 12.37 8.16
CA SER A 95 -6.16 13.06 7.48
C SER A 95 -5.75 13.69 6.14
N ARG A 96 -4.47 14.00 5.92
CA ARG A 96 -3.96 14.69 4.73
C ARG A 96 -2.84 13.96 4.01
N ARG A 97 -2.15 13.05 4.68
CA ARG A 97 -0.99 12.33 4.14
C ARG A 97 -0.82 10.96 4.78
N VAL A 98 -0.12 10.10 4.07
CA VAL A 98 0.29 8.77 4.55
C VAL A 98 1.77 8.85 4.94
N GLN A 99 2.13 8.31 6.09
CA GLN A 99 3.51 8.24 6.59
C GLN A 99 3.95 6.78 6.71
N SER A 100 5.18 6.45 6.28
CA SER A 100 5.74 5.12 6.54
C SER A 100 5.91 4.88 8.03
N ALA A 101 5.50 3.70 8.50
CA ALA A 101 5.83 3.25 9.83
C ALA A 101 7.30 2.85 9.89
N SER A 102 7.99 3.16 10.99
CA SER A 102 9.33 2.67 11.27
C SER A 102 9.30 1.40 12.13
N PRO A 103 10.40 0.64 12.24
CA PRO A 103 10.50 -0.47 13.18
C PRO A 103 10.24 -0.04 14.63
N GLU A 104 10.75 1.13 15.04
CA GLU A 104 10.53 1.68 16.38
C GLU A 104 9.06 2.02 16.65
N ASP A 105 8.31 2.38 15.60
CA ASP A 105 6.87 2.58 15.73
C ASP A 105 6.16 1.28 16.08
N LEU A 106 6.52 0.17 15.44
CA LEU A 106 5.97 -1.15 15.75
C LEU A 106 6.34 -1.60 17.16
N GLU A 107 7.59 -1.38 17.59
CA GLU A 107 8.04 -1.65 18.96
C GLU A 107 7.22 -0.86 19.99
N ARG A 108 6.99 0.44 19.76
CA ARG A 108 6.15 1.27 20.64
C ARG A 108 4.72 0.77 20.71
N LEU A 109 4.18 0.28 19.60
CA LEU A 109 2.85 -0.31 19.53
C LEU A 109 2.81 -1.75 20.07
N ARG A 110 3.96 -2.36 20.34
CA ARG A 110 4.13 -3.75 20.77
C ARG A 110 3.53 -4.75 19.79
N LEU A 111 3.76 -4.52 18.50
CA LEU A 111 3.30 -5.37 17.42
C LEU A 111 4.49 -6.00 16.71
N SER A 112 4.43 -7.31 16.50
CA SER A 112 5.28 -7.96 15.50
C SER A 112 4.87 -7.51 14.09
N PRO A 113 5.71 -7.70 13.05
CA PRO A 113 5.35 -7.39 11.68
C PRO A 113 4.06 -8.08 11.21
N GLU A 114 3.85 -9.33 11.60
CA GLU A 114 2.67 -10.13 11.26
C GLU A 114 1.42 -9.57 11.94
N GLU A 115 1.48 -9.29 13.26
CA GLU A 115 0.38 -8.67 14.00
C GLU A 115 0.05 -7.28 13.48
N ALA A 116 1.07 -6.51 13.07
CA ALA A 116 0.90 -5.20 12.46
C ALA A 116 0.21 -5.30 11.08
N LEU A 117 0.54 -6.33 10.29
CA LEU A 117 -0.12 -6.60 9.02
C LEU A 117 -1.60 -6.95 9.22
N ASP A 118 -1.90 -7.87 10.15
CA ASP A 118 -3.28 -8.25 10.46
C ASP A 118 -4.08 -7.04 10.93
N GLN A 119 -3.53 -6.24 11.84
CA GLN A 119 -4.16 -5.00 12.31
C GLN A 119 -4.39 -3.99 11.17
N ALA A 120 -3.45 -3.88 10.23
CA ALA A 120 -3.55 -2.97 9.09
C ALA A 120 -4.66 -3.40 8.12
N VAL A 121 -4.84 -4.70 7.89
CA VAL A 121 -5.94 -5.26 7.08
C VAL A 121 -7.29 -5.04 7.75
N ASP A 122 -7.40 -5.27 9.06
CA ASP A 122 -8.62 -4.97 9.83
C ASP A 122 -8.99 -3.49 9.76
N ASN A 123 -7.99 -2.60 9.85
CA ASN A 123 -8.20 -1.17 9.72
C ASN A 123 -8.66 -0.77 8.31
N LEU A 124 -8.09 -1.40 7.27
CA LEU A 124 -8.50 -1.20 5.90
C LEU A 124 -9.99 -1.49 5.73
N ARG A 125 -10.45 -2.66 6.21
CA ARG A 125 -11.87 -3.05 6.17
C ARG A 125 -12.75 -2.07 6.95
N ARG A 126 -12.33 -1.67 8.14
CA ARG A 126 -13.11 -0.79 9.00
C ARG A 126 -13.25 0.62 8.43
N ARG A 127 -12.20 1.17 7.83
CA ARG A 127 -12.19 2.56 7.32
C ARG A 127 -12.66 2.69 5.89
N TYR A 128 -12.34 1.72 5.06
CA TYR A 128 -12.56 1.77 3.60
C TYR A 128 -13.53 0.68 3.11
N GLY A 129 -14.22 0.02 4.04
CA GLY A 129 -15.21 -1.00 3.74
C GLY A 129 -14.62 -2.39 3.55
N ALA A 130 -15.47 -3.40 3.68
CA ALA A 130 -15.10 -4.76 3.32
C ALA A 130 -14.97 -4.86 1.80
N PRO A 131 -14.04 -5.68 1.28
CA PRO A 131 -13.89 -5.86 -0.15
C PRO A 131 -15.11 -6.54 -0.76
N VAL A 132 -15.50 -6.08 -1.95
CA VAL A 132 -16.58 -6.66 -2.75
C VAL A 132 -16.01 -7.18 -4.05
N ALA A 133 -16.44 -8.39 -4.45
CA ALA A 133 -16.11 -8.96 -5.75
C ALA A 133 -17.26 -8.71 -6.71
N GLU A 134 -17.00 -8.04 -7.82
CA GLU A 134 -17.98 -7.81 -8.88
C GLU A 134 -17.56 -8.46 -10.20
N PRO A 135 -18.52 -8.98 -10.98
CA PRO A 135 -18.22 -9.54 -12.30
C PRO A 135 -17.54 -8.52 -13.22
N TRP A 136 -16.46 -8.94 -13.87
CA TRP A 136 -15.76 -8.19 -14.88
C TRP A 136 -15.69 -8.97 -16.20
N THR A 137 -15.17 -8.36 -17.26
CA THR A 137 -15.13 -8.98 -18.59
C THR A 137 -14.30 -10.27 -18.62
N GLY A 138 -14.65 -11.21 -19.50
CA GLY A 138 -13.85 -12.42 -19.73
C GLY A 138 -13.94 -13.46 -18.61
N GLY A 139 -15.02 -13.46 -17.81
CA GLY A 139 -15.19 -14.40 -16.70
C GLY A 139 -14.37 -14.04 -15.45
N LEU A 140 -13.80 -12.83 -15.42
CA LEU A 140 -13.05 -12.32 -14.29
C LEU A 140 -13.95 -11.70 -13.24
N MET A 141 -13.39 -11.55 -12.04
CA MET A 141 -13.98 -10.77 -10.95
C MET A 141 -13.00 -9.65 -10.60
N GLN A 142 -13.53 -8.45 -10.35
CA GLN A 142 -12.78 -7.31 -9.83
C GLN A 142 -13.09 -7.16 -8.35
N VAL A 143 -12.06 -6.87 -7.55
CA VAL A 143 -12.20 -6.58 -6.11
C VAL A 143 -12.05 -5.10 -5.89
N HIS A 144 -12.95 -4.51 -5.11
CA HIS A 144 -12.87 -3.12 -4.71
C HIS A 144 -13.49 -2.88 -3.34
N GLY A 145 -13.05 -1.80 -2.71
CA GLY A 145 -13.64 -1.19 -1.52
C GLY A 145 -14.12 0.23 -1.83
N ASN A 146 -14.13 1.09 -0.81
CA ASN A 146 -14.55 2.49 -0.95
C ASN A 146 -13.41 3.45 -1.33
N ALA A 147 -12.17 2.96 -1.46
CA ALA A 147 -10.98 3.74 -1.81
C ALA A 147 -10.18 3.02 -2.90
N PRO A 148 -10.42 3.34 -4.18
CA PRO A 148 -9.83 2.60 -5.31
C PRO A 148 -8.30 2.51 -5.27
N GLU A 149 -7.60 3.51 -4.74
CA GLU A 149 -6.14 3.52 -4.59
C GLU A 149 -5.60 2.50 -3.57
N LEU A 150 -6.49 1.90 -2.77
CA LEU A 150 -6.17 0.88 -1.77
C LEU A 150 -6.68 -0.52 -2.16
N ASP A 151 -7.38 -0.67 -3.29
CA ASP A 151 -8.00 -1.94 -3.68
C ASP A 151 -7.00 -3.09 -3.76
N SER A 152 -5.77 -2.82 -4.22
CA SER A 152 -4.70 -3.82 -4.24
C SER A 152 -4.37 -4.39 -2.86
N SER A 153 -4.58 -3.63 -1.78
CA SER A 153 -4.28 -4.06 -0.42
C SER A 153 -5.21 -5.16 0.07
N TYR A 154 -6.40 -5.31 -0.51
CA TYR A 154 -7.29 -6.44 -0.22
C TYR A 154 -6.75 -7.80 -0.72
N PHE A 155 -5.65 -7.82 -1.48
CA PHE A 155 -4.90 -9.04 -1.72
C PHE A 155 -4.44 -9.72 -0.42
N LEU A 156 -4.23 -8.94 0.63
CA LEU A 156 -3.78 -9.41 1.95
C LEU A 156 -4.95 -9.80 2.88
N ASP A 157 -6.20 -9.56 2.48
CA ASP A 157 -7.41 -9.86 3.26
C ASP A 157 -7.76 -11.35 3.19
N ARG A 158 -7.22 -12.14 4.10
CA ARG A 158 -7.41 -13.60 4.09
C ARG A 158 -8.84 -14.03 4.27
N ASP A 159 -9.63 -13.32 5.05
CA ASP A 159 -11.05 -13.65 5.28
C ASP A 159 -11.85 -13.54 3.99
N PHE A 160 -11.60 -12.49 3.20
CA PHE A 160 -12.20 -12.33 1.90
C PHE A 160 -11.85 -13.52 0.97
N TRP A 161 -10.56 -13.90 0.91
CA TRP A 161 -10.14 -14.99 0.04
C TRP A 161 -10.63 -16.36 0.50
N GLN A 162 -10.74 -16.58 1.81
CA GLN A 162 -11.36 -17.80 2.36
C GLN A 162 -12.84 -17.92 1.95
N GLU A 163 -13.55 -16.78 1.93
CA GLU A 163 -14.93 -16.77 1.43
C GLU A 163 -15.01 -17.12 -0.07
N GLN A 164 -14.06 -16.58 -0.88
CA GLN A 164 -14.01 -16.92 -2.32
C GLN A 164 -13.73 -18.42 -2.55
N LEU A 165 -12.93 -19.08 -1.70
CA LEU A 165 -12.68 -20.52 -1.79
C LEU A 165 -13.92 -21.38 -1.59
N ARG A 166 -14.93 -20.91 -0.85
CA ARG A 166 -16.21 -21.65 -0.71
C ARG A 166 -16.92 -21.85 -2.04
N HIS A 167 -16.75 -20.88 -2.95
CA HIS A 167 -17.31 -20.91 -4.31
C HIS A 167 -16.35 -21.44 -5.36
N SER A 168 -15.06 -21.62 -5.00
CA SER A 168 -13.98 -22.04 -5.90
C SER A 168 -13.00 -22.98 -5.19
N PRO A 169 -13.42 -24.22 -4.85
CA PRO A 169 -12.59 -25.12 -4.03
C PRO A 169 -11.29 -25.54 -4.72
N ALA A 170 -11.16 -25.40 -6.02
CA ALA A 170 -9.91 -25.60 -6.75
C ALA A 170 -8.88 -24.49 -6.51
N GLY A 171 -9.31 -23.38 -5.91
CA GLY A 171 -8.53 -22.18 -5.69
C GLY A 171 -8.99 -21.00 -6.56
N VAL A 172 -8.43 -19.84 -6.30
CA VAL A 172 -8.58 -18.64 -7.13
C VAL A 172 -7.21 -18.18 -7.58
N VAL A 173 -7.10 -17.72 -8.83
CA VAL A 173 -5.90 -17.08 -9.37
C VAL A 173 -6.15 -15.59 -9.42
N ALA A 174 -5.30 -14.80 -8.77
CA ALA A 174 -5.42 -13.34 -8.72
C ALA A 174 -4.22 -12.65 -9.36
N ALA A 175 -4.45 -11.43 -9.82
CA ALA A 175 -3.45 -10.49 -10.30
C ALA A 175 -3.59 -9.14 -9.59
N VAL A 176 -2.46 -8.49 -9.32
CA VAL A 176 -2.36 -7.17 -8.68
C VAL A 176 -1.55 -6.24 -9.60
N PRO A 177 -2.08 -5.88 -10.79
CA PRO A 177 -1.29 -5.14 -11.77
C PRO A 177 -0.99 -3.70 -11.37
N GLY A 178 -1.76 -3.12 -10.47
CA GLY A 178 -1.58 -1.75 -10.00
C GLY A 178 -2.36 -1.45 -8.73
N ARG A 179 -2.20 -0.25 -8.19
CA ARG A 179 -2.78 0.14 -6.88
C ARG A 179 -4.31 0.03 -6.82
N GLY A 180 -5.00 0.42 -7.88
CA GLY A 180 -6.46 0.31 -8.01
C GLY A 180 -6.91 -0.93 -8.77
N GLY A 181 -6.04 -1.93 -8.93
CA GLY A 181 -6.32 -3.10 -9.72
C GLY A 181 -6.11 -4.41 -8.95
N LEU A 182 -7.19 -5.06 -8.56
CA LEU A 182 -7.17 -6.41 -8.01
C LEU A 182 -8.23 -7.22 -8.72
N VAL A 183 -7.80 -8.18 -9.52
CA VAL A 183 -8.69 -9.00 -10.35
C VAL A 183 -8.36 -10.47 -10.17
N PHE A 184 -9.36 -11.34 -10.25
CA PHE A 184 -9.17 -12.77 -10.10
C PHE A 184 -10.08 -13.61 -10.97
N ALA A 185 -9.74 -14.88 -11.11
CA ALA A 185 -10.52 -15.92 -11.76
C ALA A 185 -10.54 -17.18 -10.90
N ARG A 186 -11.50 -18.06 -11.13
CA ARG A 186 -11.47 -19.42 -10.57
C ARG A 186 -10.32 -20.21 -11.19
N ALA A 187 -9.59 -20.93 -10.39
CA ALA A 187 -8.43 -21.70 -10.88
C ALA A 187 -8.81 -22.84 -11.83
N ASP A 188 -10.03 -23.34 -11.74
CA ASP A 188 -10.57 -24.40 -12.61
C ASP A 188 -11.19 -23.88 -13.93
N ASP A 189 -11.26 -22.57 -14.13
CA ASP A 189 -11.70 -21.95 -15.39
C ASP A 189 -10.50 -21.53 -16.25
N ALA A 190 -10.03 -22.44 -17.10
CA ALA A 190 -8.87 -22.20 -17.95
C ALA A 190 -9.04 -20.99 -18.90
N THR A 191 -10.28 -20.70 -19.34
CA THR A 191 -10.57 -19.56 -20.22
C THR A 191 -10.47 -18.25 -19.45
N ALA A 192 -11.05 -18.18 -18.25
CA ALA A 192 -10.95 -17.00 -17.40
C ALA A 192 -9.49 -16.77 -16.95
N VAL A 193 -8.72 -17.83 -16.61
CA VAL A 193 -7.29 -17.71 -16.28
C VAL A 193 -6.48 -17.19 -17.48
N ALA A 194 -6.78 -17.61 -18.70
CA ALA A 194 -6.14 -17.06 -19.90
C ALA A 194 -6.46 -15.58 -20.10
N SER A 195 -7.74 -15.19 -19.91
CA SER A 195 -8.18 -13.79 -19.92
C SER A 195 -7.47 -12.96 -18.83
N LEU A 196 -7.29 -13.52 -17.64
CA LEU A 196 -6.59 -12.89 -16.54
C LEU A 196 -5.13 -12.58 -16.87
N ARG A 197 -4.40 -13.52 -17.50
CA ARG A 197 -3.01 -13.30 -17.96
C ARG A 197 -2.90 -12.09 -18.88
N PHE A 198 -3.78 -12.03 -19.88
CA PHE A 198 -3.77 -10.94 -20.85
C PHE A 198 -4.11 -9.61 -20.19
N SER A 199 -5.17 -9.58 -19.39
CA SER A 199 -5.63 -8.38 -18.70
C SER A 199 -4.60 -7.86 -17.70
N ALA A 200 -3.98 -8.76 -16.92
CA ALA A 200 -2.94 -8.40 -15.95
C ALA A 200 -1.74 -7.76 -16.64
N ALA A 201 -1.25 -8.35 -17.74
CA ALA A 201 -0.13 -7.80 -18.51
C ALA A 201 -0.47 -6.42 -19.09
N ALA A 202 -1.65 -6.25 -19.68
CA ALA A 202 -2.09 -4.97 -20.24
C ALA A 202 -2.25 -3.88 -19.18
N LEU A 203 -2.88 -4.20 -18.05
CA LEU A 203 -3.05 -3.28 -16.93
C LEU A 203 -1.70 -2.91 -16.30
N PHE A 204 -0.81 -3.88 -16.09
CA PHE A 204 0.52 -3.61 -15.57
C PHE A 204 1.30 -2.66 -16.49
N ALA A 205 1.29 -2.90 -17.80
CA ALA A 205 1.96 -2.05 -18.77
C ALA A 205 1.41 -0.62 -18.81
N SER A 206 0.12 -0.43 -18.52
CA SER A 206 -0.54 0.89 -18.57
C SER A 206 -0.45 1.69 -17.26
N ASN A 207 0.01 1.09 -16.15
CA ASN A 207 -0.04 1.71 -14.83
C ASN A 207 1.18 2.58 -14.44
N ASP A 208 2.25 2.64 -15.26
CA ASP A 208 3.47 3.42 -14.99
C ASP A 208 3.91 3.40 -13.51
N SER A 209 3.87 4.53 -12.82
CA SER A 209 4.27 4.69 -11.41
C SER A 209 3.33 4.01 -10.40
N ALA A 210 2.18 3.50 -10.84
CA ALA A 210 1.22 2.80 -10.00
C ALA A 210 1.31 1.28 -10.11
N ARG A 211 2.26 0.74 -10.89
CA ARG A 211 2.50 -0.70 -11.03
C ARG A 211 2.77 -1.38 -9.71
N ILE A 212 2.36 -2.66 -9.61
CA ILE A 212 2.64 -3.50 -8.44
C ILE A 212 3.23 -4.83 -8.88
N SER A 213 2.52 -5.63 -9.71
CA SER A 213 3.02 -6.91 -10.17
C SER A 213 2.44 -7.32 -11.51
N SER A 214 3.28 -7.92 -12.36
CA SER A 214 2.88 -8.63 -13.57
C SER A 214 2.64 -10.12 -13.36
N GLY A 215 2.89 -10.62 -12.15
CA GLY A 215 2.70 -12.02 -11.77
C GLY A 215 1.24 -12.39 -11.56
N LEU A 216 0.97 -13.71 -11.56
CA LEU A 216 -0.29 -14.28 -11.12
C LEU A 216 -0.06 -15.12 -9.87
N TYR A 217 -1.03 -15.10 -8.97
CA TYR A 217 -0.91 -15.72 -7.65
C TYR A 217 -2.11 -16.62 -7.38
N LEU A 218 -1.84 -17.84 -6.91
CA LEU A 218 -2.87 -18.82 -6.54
C LEU A 218 -3.13 -18.77 -5.04
N PHE A 219 -4.38 -18.51 -4.67
CA PHE A 219 -4.85 -18.73 -3.30
C PHE A 219 -5.53 -20.08 -3.21
N LYS A 220 -4.95 -20.97 -2.41
CA LYS A 220 -5.45 -22.32 -2.17
C LYS A 220 -4.99 -22.78 -0.79
N ASP A 221 -5.81 -23.60 -0.12
CA ASP A 221 -5.50 -24.15 1.21
C ASP A 221 -5.10 -23.05 2.23
N GLY A 222 -5.72 -21.87 2.12
CA GLY A 222 -5.54 -20.74 3.03
C GLY A 222 -4.26 -19.92 2.81
N ARG A 223 -3.53 -20.10 1.71
CA ARG A 223 -2.27 -19.38 1.44
C ARG A 223 -2.09 -19.05 -0.03
N TRP A 224 -1.28 -18.03 -0.26
CA TRP A 224 -0.84 -17.63 -1.58
C TRP A 224 0.42 -18.37 -2.01
N SER A 225 0.51 -18.61 -3.31
CA SER A 225 1.72 -19.07 -3.98
C SER A 225 1.85 -18.41 -5.35
N VAL A 226 3.04 -18.38 -5.90
CA VAL A 226 3.27 -17.88 -7.27
C VAL A 226 2.70 -18.88 -8.27
N PHE A 227 1.65 -18.50 -9.00
CA PHE A 227 1.06 -19.30 -10.08
C PHE A 227 1.78 -19.08 -11.41
N GLN A 228 2.10 -17.81 -11.71
CA GLN A 228 2.92 -17.43 -12.84
C GLN A 228 3.89 -16.35 -12.35
N PRO A 229 5.21 -16.57 -12.50
CA PRO A 229 6.18 -15.59 -12.05
C PRO A 229 6.02 -14.24 -12.76
N PRO A 230 6.37 -13.13 -12.11
CA PRO A 230 6.36 -11.82 -12.73
C PRO A 230 7.34 -11.77 -13.90
N GLN A 231 7.07 -10.86 -14.85
CA GLN A 231 7.96 -10.60 -15.97
C GLN A 231 9.26 -9.98 -15.45
N LYS A 232 10.38 -10.47 -15.95
CA LYS A 232 11.65 -9.82 -15.66
C LYS A 232 11.65 -8.42 -16.29
N PRO A 233 12.22 -7.40 -15.61
CA PRO A 233 12.52 -6.14 -16.28
C PRO A 233 13.30 -6.40 -17.55
N LEU A 234 12.99 -5.68 -18.61
CA LEU A 234 13.85 -5.67 -19.79
C LEU A 234 15.17 -5.02 -19.33
N ASP A 235 16.27 -5.74 -19.49
CA ASP A 235 17.61 -5.16 -19.28
C ASP A 235 17.80 -4.05 -20.33
N ASP A 236 17.88 -2.79 -19.87
CA ASP A 236 18.19 -1.62 -20.68
C ASP A 236 19.69 -1.56 -21.01
#